data_9a8f2c485af191bc538cf3632e573caf
#
_entry.id   9a8f2c485af191bc538cf3632e573caf
#
_cell.length_a   1.000
_cell.length_b   1.000
_cell.length_c   1.000
_cell.angle_alpha   90.00
_cell.angle_beta   90.00
_cell.angle_gamma   90.00
#
_symmetry.space_group_name_H-M   'P 1'
#
loop_
_entity.id
_entity.type
_entity.pdbx_description
1 polymer ?
#
loop_
_entity_poly.entity_id
_entity_poly.type
_entity_poly.pdbx_seq_one_letter_code
_entity_poly.pdbx_strand_id
1 'polypeptide(L)'
;DINDKNALDKRFDAIARKLTAEQKVDLKRKWAKFQKIASSENRLFLIALDISEHFKQNLQGLGFKGILATNSKYEAMRYYEIFKECMDLKTAPIISSNEQEGFESERKSYVIEKWKAVVAQYASDEERYIKHIKDEFINGDEVDLLIVVDKLLTGFDAPRAKVLYIDKSLKEHNLLQAIARVNRLCEGKD
;
A
#
# COMPACT_ATOMS: atom_id res chain seq x y z
N ASP A 1 -9.01 -4.78 20.10
CA ASP A 1 -9.85 -4.96 18.92
C ASP A 1 -9.95 -3.63 18.17
N ILE A 2 -9.33 -3.53 16.99
CA ILE A 2 -9.20 -2.28 16.22
C ILE A 2 -10.55 -1.86 15.60
N ASN A 3 -11.56 -2.70 15.71
CA ASN A 3 -12.93 -2.43 15.23
C ASN A 3 -13.80 -1.68 16.28
N ASP A 4 -13.27 -1.42 17.47
CA ASP A 4 -13.99 -0.60 18.46
C ASP A 4 -13.82 0.88 18.10
N LYS A 5 -14.92 1.57 17.84
CA LYS A 5 -14.98 3.00 17.52
C LYS A 5 -14.26 3.84 18.59
N ASN A 6 -14.37 3.47 19.85
CA ASN A 6 -13.70 4.15 20.95
C ASN A 6 -12.17 3.96 20.96
N ALA A 7 -11.68 2.79 20.55
CA ALA A 7 -10.25 2.53 20.41
C ALA A 7 -9.66 3.31 19.23
N LEU A 8 -10.44 3.46 18.17
CA LEU A 8 -10.10 4.21 16.99
C LEU A 8 -9.98 5.72 17.25
N ASP A 9 -11.00 6.28 17.92
CA ASP A 9 -11.01 7.69 18.31
C ASP A 9 -9.83 8.01 19.25
N LYS A 10 -9.53 7.14 20.21
CA LYS A 10 -8.35 7.28 21.08
C LYS A 10 -7.03 7.26 20.31
N ARG A 11 -6.91 6.42 19.30
CA ARG A 11 -5.69 6.32 18.47
C ARG A 11 -5.56 7.53 17.55
N PHE A 12 -6.65 7.97 16.94
CA PHE A 12 -6.72 9.21 16.17
C PHE A 12 -6.32 10.41 17.03
N ASP A 13 -6.87 10.54 18.24
CA ASP A 13 -6.51 11.58 19.18
C ASP A 13 -5.04 11.52 19.62
N ALA A 14 -4.49 10.32 19.80
CA ALA A 14 -3.09 10.13 20.15
C ALA A 14 -2.15 10.59 19.04
N ILE A 15 -2.48 10.29 17.78
CA ILE A 15 -1.77 10.78 16.58
C ILE A 15 -1.93 12.31 16.51
N ALA A 16 -3.15 12.80 16.62
CA ALA A 16 -3.46 14.22 16.53
C ALA A 16 -2.76 15.08 17.60
N ARG A 17 -2.51 14.55 18.79
CA ARG A 17 -1.80 15.28 19.86
C ARG A 17 -0.35 15.64 19.50
N LYS A 18 0.31 14.83 18.68
CA LYS A 18 1.70 15.03 18.25
C LYS A 18 1.85 15.95 17.03
N LEU A 19 0.74 16.36 16.41
CA LEU A 19 0.72 17.12 15.17
C LEU A 19 0.61 18.63 15.42
N THR A 20 1.21 19.41 14.53
CA THR A 20 1.00 20.87 14.45
C THR A 20 -0.43 21.20 14.05
N ALA A 21 -0.83 22.47 14.19
CA ALA A 21 -2.17 22.92 13.80
C ALA A 21 -2.48 22.64 12.32
N GLU A 22 -1.53 22.88 11.42
CA GLU A 22 -1.63 22.62 9.99
C GLU A 22 -1.77 21.11 9.68
N GLN A 23 -0.96 20.29 10.32
CA GLN A 23 -1.02 18.84 10.20
C GLN A 23 -2.35 18.27 10.70
N LYS A 24 -2.93 18.85 11.76
CA LYS A 24 -4.26 18.47 12.25
C LYS A 24 -5.36 18.77 11.24
N VAL A 25 -5.28 19.91 10.56
CA VAL A 25 -6.25 20.27 9.50
C VAL A 25 -6.13 19.30 8.33
N ASP A 26 -4.91 18.97 7.92
CA ASP A 26 -4.67 18.01 6.84
C ASP A 26 -5.17 16.60 7.20
N LEU A 27 -4.89 16.14 8.43
CA LEU A 27 -5.39 14.86 8.92
C LEU A 27 -6.93 14.80 8.94
N LYS A 28 -7.61 15.86 9.41
CA LYS A 28 -9.07 15.94 9.38
C LYS A 28 -9.62 15.90 7.95
N ARG A 29 -8.96 16.57 7.00
CA ARG A 29 -9.35 16.55 5.59
C ARG A 29 -9.21 15.16 4.99
N LYS A 30 -8.10 14.46 5.24
CA LYS A 30 -7.85 13.07 4.82
C LYS A 30 -8.88 12.12 5.41
N TRP A 31 -9.16 12.26 6.71
CA TRP A 31 -10.18 11.48 7.39
C TRP A 31 -11.59 11.69 6.82
N ALA A 32 -11.97 12.94 6.56
CA ALA A 32 -13.27 13.24 5.95
C ALA A 32 -13.42 12.67 4.53
N LYS A 33 -12.35 12.66 3.74
CA LYS A 33 -12.32 11.98 2.43
C LYS A 33 -12.50 10.46 2.60
N PHE A 34 -11.74 9.85 3.51
CA PHE A 34 -11.81 8.42 3.78
C PHE A 34 -13.20 7.98 4.22
N GLN A 35 -13.86 8.72 5.13
CA GLN A 35 -15.22 8.40 5.58
C GLN A 35 -16.25 8.34 4.44
N LYS A 36 -16.03 9.07 3.35
CA LYS A 36 -16.86 9.00 2.16
C LYS A 36 -16.63 7.75 1.33
N ILE A 37 -15.42 7.17 1.41
CA ILE A 37 -15.01 6.02 0.60
C ILE A 37 -15.32 4.70 1.33
N ALA A 38 -15.05 4.63 2.63
CA ALA A 38 -15.15 3.38 3.38
C ALA A 38 -15.23 3.57 4.90
N SER A 39 -16.41 3.82 5.41
CA SER A 39 -16.64 4.00 6.86
C SER A 39 -16.36 2.77 7.72
N SER A 40 -16.31 1.55 7.13
CA SER A 40 -16.10 0.28 7.85
C SER A 40 -14.63 -0.20 7.91
N GLU A 41 -13.71 0.48 7.23
CA GLU A 41 -12.32 0.02 7.07
C GLU A 41 -11.29 0.93 7.72
N ASN A 42 -11.65 1.46 8.86
CA ASN A 42 -10.82 2.39 9.64
C ASN A 42 -9.40 1.86 9.93
N ARG A 43 -9.24 0.53 10.06
CA ARG A 43 -7.94 -0.12 10.24
C ARG A 43 -7.01 0.13 9.05
N LEU A 44 -7.48 -0.06 7.82
CA LEU A 44 -6.67 0.14 6.62
C LEU A 44 -6.25 1.60 6.47
N PHE A 45 -7.14 2.53 6.79
CA PHE A 45 -6.80 3.95 6.76
C PHE A 45 -5.69 4.32 7.74
N LEU A 46 -5.77 3.83 8.99
CA LEU A 46 -4.76 4.13 10.01
C LEU A 46 -3.39 3.55 9.62
N ILE A 47 -3.35 2.33 9.07
CA ILE A 47 -2.12 1.72 8.60
C ILE A 47 -1.56 2.50 7.38
N ALA A 48 -2.42 2.91 6.45
CA ALA A 48 -2.01 3.72 5.30
C ALA A 48 -1.44 5.08 5.74
N LEU A 49 -2.04 5.69 6.77
CA LEU A 49 -1.54 6.93 7.36
C LEU A 49 -0.16 6.73 7.99
N ASP A 50 0.00 5.69 8.84
CA ASP A 50 1.27 5.36 9.48
C ASP A 50 2.37 5.09 8.42
N ILE A 51 2.05 4.36 7.34
CA ILE A 51 2.96 4.12 6.23
C ILE A 51 3.34 5.42 5.52
N SER A 52 2.35 6.26 5.21
CA SER A 52 2.58 7.53 4.52
C SER A 52 3.48 8.47 5.32
N GLU A 53 3.22 8.60 6.61
CA GLU A 53 4.04 9.43 7.52
C GLU A 53 5.47 8.87 7.66
N HIS A 54 5.60 7.55 7.86
CA HIS A 54 6.92 6.90 7.93
C HIS A 54 7.71 7.09 6.63
N PHE A 55 7.08 6.88 5.48
CA PHE A 55 7.73 7.04 4.17
C PHE A 55 8.19 8.49 3.97
N LYS A 56 7.33 9.44 4.27
CA LYS A 56 7.62 10.87 4.16
C LYS A 56 8.80 11.30 5.02
N GLN A 57 8.88 10.79 6.24
CA GLN A 57 9.94 11.18 7.18
C GLN A 57 11.29 10.53 6.88
N ASN A 58 11.29 9.31 6.32
CA ASN A 58 12.51 8.48 6.27
C ASN A 58 13.00 8.14 4.87
N LEU A 59 12.16 8.26 3.83
CA LEU A 59 12.49 7.80 2.48
C LEU A 59 12.22 8.83 1.39
N GLN A 60 11.28 9.76 1.60
CA GLN A 60 10.90 10.72 0.56
C GLN A 60 12.08 11.60 0.17
N GLY A 61 12.33 11.72 -1.13
CA GLY A 61 13.45 12.52 -1.67
C GLY A 61 14.81 11.83 -1.64
N LEU A 62 14.94 10.66 -1.01
CA LEU A 62 16.18 9.88 -0.98
C LEU A 62 16.30 8.87 -2.12
N GLY A 63 15.30 8.78 -3.00
CA GLY A 63 15.27 7.82 -4.10
C GLY A 63 14.96 6.38 -3.69
N PHE A 64 14.67 6.12 -2.40
CA PHE A 64 14.29 4.80 -1.90
C PHE A 64 12.80 4.53 -2.06
N LYS A 65 12.46 3.25 -2.13
CA LYS A 65 11.13 2.73 -2.40
C LYS A 65 10.64 1.83 -1.27
N GLY A 66 9.33 1.60 -1.21
CA GLY A 66 8.71 0.68 -0.25
C GLY A 66 7.89 -0.41 -0.92
N ILE A 67 7.65 -1.49 -0.19
CA ILE A 67 6.73 -2.56 -0.59
C ILE A 67 5.73 -2.77 0.56
N LEU A 68 4.44 -2.80 0.26
CA LEU A 68 3.37 -3.17 1.19
C LEU A 68 2.82 -4.55 0.83
N ALA A 69 3.00 -5.52 1.72
CA ALA A 69 2.41 -6.85 1.60
C ALA A 69 1.08 -6.93 2.34
N THR A 70 0.02 -7.34 1.63
CA THR A 70 -1.36 -7.41 2.14
C THR A 70 -1.89 -8.84 2.14
N ASN A 71 -2.94 -9.12 2.92
CA ASN A 71 -3.54 -10.45 3.01
C ASN A 71 -4.30 -10.88 1.75
N SER A 72 -4.91 -9.93 1.04
CA SER A 72 -5.83 -10.25 -0.06
C SER A 72 -5.78 -9.19 -1.15
N LYS A 73 -6.26 -9.57 -2.34
CA LYS A 73 -6.45 -8.65 -3.47
C LYS A 73 -7.42 -7.52 -3.11
N TYR A 74 -8.44 -7.84 -2.31
CA TYR A 74 -9.40 -6.86 -1.82
C TYR A 74 -8.69 -5.78 -0.98
N GLU A 75 -7.92 -6.17 0.04
CA GLU A 75 -7.16 -5.22 0.84
C GLU A 75 -6.13 -4.42 0.01
N ALA A 76 -5.45 -5.07 -0.94
CA ALA A 76 -4.51 -4.40 -1.84
C ALA A 76 -5.19 -3.27 -2.63
N MET A 77 -6.37 -3.53 -3.20
CA MET A 77 -7.12 -2.52 -3.95
C MET A 77 -7.70 -1.43 -3.05
N ARG A 78 -8.12 -1.78 -1.81
CA ARG A 78 -8.55 -0.78 -0.82
C ARG A 78 -7.40 0.14 -0.38
N TYR A 79 -6.23 -0.41 -0.09
CA TYR A 79 -5.04 0.38 0.19
C TYR A 79 -4.69 1.31 -0.97
N TYR A 80 -4.70 0.80 -2.21
CA TYR A 80 -4.45 1.63 -3.39
C TYR A 80 -5.41 2.81 -3.50
N GLU A 81 -6.71 2.58 -3.28
CA GLU A 81 -7.72 3.64 -3.29
C GLU A 81 -7.49 4.66 -2.16
N ILE A 82 -7.19 4.19 -0.94
CA ILE A 82 -6.90 5.08 0.21
C ILE A 82 -5.66 5.94 -0.07
N PHE A 83 -4.57 5.36 -0.55
CA PHE A 83 -3.36 6.12 -0.87
C PHE A 83 -3.64 7.14 -1.98
N LYS A 84 -4.29 6.73 -3.05
CA LYS A 84 -4.62 7.60 -4.18
C LYS A 84 -5.50 8.80 -3.80
N GLU A 85 -6.53 8.56 -3.00
CA GLU A 85 -7.54 9.58 -2.69
C GLU A 85 -7.20 10.41 -1.45
N CYS A 86 -6.48 9.83 -0.49
CA CYS A 86 -6.31 10.42 0.84
C CYS A 86 -4.87 10.79 1.19
N MET A 87 -3.86 10.22 0.50
CA MET A 87 -2.45 10.37 0.86
C MET A 87 -1.62 10.93 -0.30
N ASP A 88 -0.51 11.62 0.02
CA ASP A 88 0.45 12.11 -0.97
C ASP A 88 1.59 11.08 -1.13
N LEU A 89 1.25 9.88 -1.60
CA LEU A 89 2.22 8.81 -1.86
C LEU A 89 1.88 8.14 -3.18
N LYS A 90 2.85 8.06 -4.08
CA LYS A 90 2.68 7.44 -5.39
C LYS A 90 2.70 5.92 -5.23
N THR A 91 1.56 5.29 -5.39
CA THR A 91 1.43 3.84 -5.17
C THR A 91 0.94 3.10 -6.40
N ALA A 92 1.35 1.86 -6.55
CA ALA A 92 0.85 0.98 -7.62
C ALA A 92 0.56 -0.42 -7.07
N PRO A 93 -0.64 -0.97 -7.33
CA PRO A 93 -0.97 -2.34 -6.93
C PRO A 93 -0.43 -3.32 -7.98
N ILE A 94 0.09 -4.46 -7.54
CA ILE A 94 0.35 -5.60 -8.41
C ILE A 94 -0.35 -6.81 -7.82
N ILE A 95 -1.45 -7.19 -8.46
CA ILE A 95 -2.24 -8.38 -8.12
C ILE A 95 -2.33 -9.30 -9.35
N SER A 96 -2.71 -10.55 -9.13
CA SER A 96 -2.95 -11.48 -10.25
C SER A 96 -4.44 -11.60 -10.52
N SER A 97 -4.84 -11.66 -11.78
CA SER A 97 -6.22 -11.91 -12.20
C SER A 97 -6.75 -13.31 -11.89
N ASN A 98 -5.88 -14.27 -11.48
CA ASN A 98 -6.29 -15.65 -11.22
C ASN A 98 -7.37 -15.74 -10.15
N GLU A 99 -8.46 -16.39 -10.49
CA GLU A 99 -9.79 -16.41 -9.83
C GLU A 99 -9.90 -17.22 -8.52
N GLN A 100 -8.79 -17.72 -7.96
CA GLN A 100 -8.83 -18.75 -6.90
C GLN A 100 -9.00 -18.26 -5.47
N GLU A 101 -9.41 -17.02 -5.22
CA GLU A 101 -9.77 -16.60 -3.87
C GLU A 101 -11.27 -16.79 -3.65
N GLY A 102 -11.65 -17.64 -2.69
CA GLY A 102 -13.05 -17.90 -2.29
C GLY A 102 -13.63 -16.77 -1.46
N PHE A 103 -13.86 -15.61 -2.09
CA PHE A 103 -14.46 -14.45 -1.44
C PHE A 103 -15.96 -14.36 -1.67
N GLU A 104 -16.65 -13.64 -0.76
CA GLU A 104 -17.99 -13.13 -0.98
C GLU A 104 -18.09 -12.44 -2.34
N SER A 105 -19.18 -12.65 -3.05
CA SER A 105 -19.37 -12.19 -4.43
C SER A 105 -19.14 -10.68 -4.61
N GLU A 106 -19.48 -9.87 -3.61
CA GLU A 106 -19.33 -8.41 -3.63
C GLU A 106 -17.85 -7.97 -3.61
N ARG A 107 -17.01 -8.58 -2.77
CA ARG A 107 -15.57 -8.28 -2.72
C ARG A 107 -14.86 -8.66 -4.01
N LYS A 108 -15.27 -9.79 -4.61
CA LYS A 108 -14.74 -10.22 -5.91
C LYS A 108 -15.10 -9.22 -7.01
N SER A 109 -16.36 -8.79 -7.07
CA SER A 109 -16.84 -7.80 -8.04
C SER A 109 -16.10 -6.46 -7.91
N TYR A 110 -15.89 -5.98 -6.68
CA TYR A 110 -15.11 -4.78 -6.39
C TYR A 110 -13.67 -4.89 -6.91
N VAL A 111 -12.97 -5.98 -6.61
CA VAL A 111 -11.58 -6.19 -7.07
C VAL A 111 -11.51 -6.19 -8.59
N ILE A 112 -12.41 -6.90 -9.27
CA ILE A 112 -12.44 -6.98 -10.74
C ILE A 112 -12.68 -5.60 -11.35
N GLU A 113 -13.64 -4.84 -10.84
CA GLU A 113 -13.95 -3.49 -11.32
C GLU A 113 -12.74 -2.55 -11.18
N LYS A 114 -12.18 -2.48 -9.96
CA LYS A 114 -11.05 -1.59 -9.67
C LYS A 114 -9.78 -2.00 -10.41
N TRP A 115 -9.51 -3.31 -10.52
CA TRP A 115 -8.37 -3.80 -11.27
C TRP A 115 -8.49 -3.49 -12.77
N LYS A 116 -9.66 -3.68 -13.37
CA LYS A 116 -9.92 -3.26 -14.76
C LYS A 116 -9.67 -1.78 -14.96
N ALA A 117 -10.08 -0.94 -14.04
CA ALA A 117 -9.83 0.51 -14.10
C ALA A 117 -8.34 0.86 -14.03
N VAL A 118 -7.56 0.12 -13.22
CA VAL A 118 -6.09 0.30 -13.12
C VAL A 118 -5.40 -0.05 -14.43
N VAL A 119 -5.75 -1.19 -15.04
CA VAL A 119 -5.09 -1.65 -16.28
C VAL A 119 -5.64 -1.04 -17.57
N ALA A 120 -6.77 -0.34 -17.52
CA ALA A 120 -7.44 0.25 -18.70
C ALA A 120 -6.51 1.17 -19.50
N GLN A 121 -5.70 2.00 -18.85
CA GLN A 121 -4.74 2.90 -19.48
C GLN A 121 -3.58 2.17 -20.20
N TYR A 122 -3.44 0.86 -20.01
CA TYR A 122 -2.48 -0.02 -20.66
C TYR A 122 -3.14 -0.93 -21.70
N ALA A 123 -4.23 -0.46 -22.31
CA ALA A 123 -5.06 -1.22 -23.27
C ALA A 123 -5.62 -2.52 -22.66
N SER A 124 -5.88 -2.53 -21.34
CA SER A 124 -6.34 -3.69 -20.56
C SER A 124 -5.38 -4.89 -20.59
N ASP A 125 -4.11 -4.66 -20.91
CA ASP A 125 -3.04 -5.66 -20.91
C ASP A 125 -2.35 -5.66 -19.52
N GLU A 126 -2.64 -6.68 -18.72
CA GLU A 126 -2.08 -6.83 -17.38
C GLU A 126 -0.58 -7.04 -17.38
N GLU A 127 -0.04 -7.79 -18.35
CA GLU A 127 1.40 -8.06 -18.43
C GLU A 127 2.18 -6.79 -18.76
N ARG A 128 1.64 -5.99 -19.67
CA ARG A 128 2.18 -4.67 -20.01
C ARG A 128 2.16 -3.73 -18.83
N TYR A 129 1.06 -3.68 -18.08
CA TYR A 129 0.96 -2.90 -16.84
C TYR A 129 2.01 -3.34 -15.83
N ILE A 130 2.06 -4.64 -15.50
CA ILE A 130 2.98 -5.19 -14.51
C ILE A 130 4.44 -4.93 -14.90
N LYS A 131 4.79 -5.10 -16.18
CA LYS A 131 6.12 -4.82 -16.70
C LYS A 131 6.49 -3.36 -16.53
N HIS A 132 5.59 -2.45 -16.90
CA HIS A 132 5.81 -1.00 -16.77
C HIS A 132 5.98 -0.60 -15.29
N ILE A 133 5.08 -1.04 -14.40
CA ILE A 133 5.17 -0.72 -12.97
C ILE A 133 6.44 -1.26 -12.33
N LYS A 134 6.90 -2.45 -12.73
CA LYS A 134 8.18 -3.00 -12.25
C LYS A 134 9.36 -2.14 -12.70
N ASP A 135 9.37 -1.71 -13.96
CA ASP A 135 10.43 -0.86 -14.49
C ASP A 135 10.44 0.50 -13.79
N GLU A 136 9.29 1.14 -13.64
CA GLU A 136 9.12 2.38 -12.89
C GLU A 136 9.55 2.24 -11.42
N PHE A 137 9.27 1.11 -10.79
CA PHE A 137 9.68 0.86 -9.42
C PHE A 137 11.19 0.67 -9.28
N ILE A 138 11.86 0.08 -10.27
CA ILE A 138 13.32 -0.13 -10.25
C ILE A 138 14.05 1.15 -10.65
N ASN A 139 13.67 1.76 -11.78
CA ASN A 139 14.44 2.75 -12.50
C ASN A 139 13.82 4.15 -12.47
N GLY A 140 12.48 4.25 -12.39
CA GLY A 140 11.73 5.50 -12.45
C GLY A 140 11.39 6.10 -11.09
N ASP A 141 10.59 7.17 -11.10
CA ASP A 141 10.16 7.92 -9.92
C ASP A 141 8.63 8.12 -9.86
N GLU A 142 7.87 7.37 -10.67
CA GLU A 142 6.41 7.44 -10.66
C GLU A 142 5.77 6.54 -9.60
N VAL A 143 6.53 5.59 -9.02
CA VAL A 143 6.05 4.68 -7.99
C VAL A 143 6.99 4.70 -6.79
N ASP A 144 6.47 5.10 -5.64
CA ASP A 144 7.18 5.11 -4.35
C ASP A 144 6.93 3.83 -3.55
N LEU A 145 5.71 3.30 -3.63
CA LEU A 145 5.26 2.13 -2.86
C LEU A 145 4.53 1.13 -3.76
N LEU A 146 5.03 -0.10 -3.84
CA LEU A 146 4.29 -1.22 -4.43
C LEU A 146 3.35 -1.86 -3.40
N ILE A 147 2.11 -2.12 -3.81
CA ILE A 147 1.13 -2.86 -3.01
C ILE A 147 0.97 -4.25 -3.61
N VAL A 148 1.30 -5.29 -2.84
CA VAL A 148 1.35 -6.67 -3.33
C VAL A 148 0.61 -7.63 -2.40
N VAL A 149 0.16 -8.77 -2.94
CA VAL A 149 -0.40 -9.87 -2.13
C VAL A 149 0.67 -10.93 -1.90
N ASP A 150 0.88 -11.85 -2.82
CA ASP A 150 1.85 -12.95 -2.63
C ASP A 150 2.96 -12.98 -3.69
N LYS A 151 2.62 -12.71 -4.94
CA LYS A 151 3.47 -13.00 -6.11
C LYS A 151 4.78 -12.21 -6.21
N LEU A 152 4.87 -11.02 -5.64
CA LEU A 152 6.08 -10.19 -5.75
C LEU A 152 7.01 -10.26 -4.55
N LEU A 153 6.64 -11.04 -3.56
CA LEU A 153 7.60 -11.42 -2.54
C LEU A 153 8.65 -12.42 -3.09
N THR A 154 8.45 -12.96 -4.32
CA THR A 154 9.38 -13.88 -4.99
C THR A 154 9.64 -13.47 -6.45
N GLY A 155 10.90 -13.46 -6.92
CA GLY A 155 11.24 -13.38 -8.35
C GLY A 155 11.54 -11.99 -8.95
N PHE A 156 11.61 -10.89 -8.16
CA PHE A 156 11.83 -9.55 -8.68
C PHE A 156 12.94 -8.83 -7.90
N ASP A 157 13.91 -8.30 -8.58
CA ASP A 157 15.01 -7.56 -7.97
C ASP A 157 14.68 -6.07 -7.90
N ALA A 158 14.71 -5.51 -6.68
CA ALA A 158 14.41 -4.11 -6.44
C ALA A 158 15.45 -3.50 -5.47
N PRO A 159 16.64 -3.13 -5.95
CA PRO A 159 17.70 -2.58 -5.09
C PRO A 159 17.27 -1.34 -4.32
N ARG A 160 16.44 -0.47 -4.91
CA ARG A 160 15.93 0.75 -4.28
C ARG A 160 14.85 0.48 -3.21
N ALA A 161 14.30 -0.73 -3.09
CA ALA A 161 13.35 -1.07 -2.03
C ALA A 161 14.08 -1.15 -0.68
N LYS A 162 13.87 -0.15 0.18
CA LYS A 162 14.51 -0.05 1.51
C LYS A 162 13.59 -0.51 2.64
N VAL A 163 12.29 -0.48 2.46
CA VAL A 163 11.32 -0.82 3.49
C VAL A 163 10.27 -1.82 2.99
N LEU A 164 9.94 -2.77 3.85
CA LEU A 164 8.83 -3.70 3.67
C LEU A 164 7.81 -3.48 4.80
N TYR A 165 6.64 -3.00 4.45
CA TYR A 165 5.48 -2.94 5.32
C TYR A 165 4.69 -4.24 5.20
N ILE A 166 4.33 -4.82 6.33
CA ILE A 166 3.66 -6.12 6.37
C ILE A 166 2.33 -5.97 7.08
N ASP A 167 1.24 -6.03 6.31
CA ASP A 167 -0.12 -6.11 6.82
C ASP A 167 -0.75 -7.44 6.44
N LYS A 168 -0.08 -8.51 6.83
CA LYS A 168 -0.54 -9.89 6.63
C LYS A 168 0.11 -10.86 7.62
N SER A 169 -0.52 -12.01 7.82
CA SER A 169 0.10 -13.12 8.50
C SER A 169 1.11 -13.79 7.56
N LEU A 170 2.40 -13.73 7.89
CA LEU A 170 3.45 -14.40 7.14
C LEU A 170 3.92 -15.65 7.90
N LYS A 171 4.04 -16.77 7.19
CA LYS A 171 4.81 -17.93 7.69
C LYS A 171 6.30 -17.57 7.65
N GLU A 172 7.10 -18.13 8.57
CA GLU A 172 8.53 -17.82 8.73
C GLU A 172 9.32 -17.84 7.43
N HIS A 173 9.12 -18.83 6.58
CA HIS A 173 9.81 -18.96 5.29
C HIS A 173 9.50 -17.80 4.34
N ASN A 174 8.25 -17.36 4.27
CA ASN A 174 7.84 -16.24 3.42
C ASN A 174 8.35 -14.90 3.97
N LEU A 175 8.45 -14.78 5.29
CA LEU A 175 9.02 -13.60 5.95
C LEU A 175 10.50 -13.44 5.61
N LEU A 176 11.30 -14.51 5.72
CA LEU A 176 12.72 -14.48 5.39
C LEU A 176 12.96 -14.12 3.92
N GLN A 177 12.15 -14.64 2.99
CA GLN A 177 12.24 -14.29 1.57
C GLN A 177 11.89 -12.83 1.31
N ALA A 178 10.90 -12.29 2.00
CA ALA A 178 10.49 -10.90 1.87
C ALA A 178 11.56 -9.94 2.43
N ILE A 179 12.16 -10.27 3.59
CA ILE A 179 13.25 -9.50 4.20
C ILE A 179 14.48 -9.50 3.28
N ALA A 180 14.87 -10.65 2.72
CA ALA A 180 16.02 -10.75 1.83
C ALA A 180 15.93 -9.82 0.60
N ARG A 181 14.73 -9.39 0.21
CA ARG A 181 14.54 -8.47 -0.92
C ARG A 181 14.82 -7.03 -0.59
N VAL A 182 14.36 -6.58 0.57
CA VAL A 182 14.61 -5.20 1.01
C VAL A 182 16.01 -5.04 1.61
N ASN A 183 16.73 -6.15 1.85
CA ASN A 183 18.09 -6.15 2.40
C ASN A 183 19.18 -6.30 1.32
N ARG A 184 18.89 -5.93 0.07
CA ARG A 184 19.90 -5.93 -1.00
C ARG A 184 20.72 -4.66 -0.97
N LEU A 185 22.00 -4.78 -1.32
CA LEU A 185 22.92 -3.64 -1.41
C LEU A 185 22.47 -2.66 -2.48
N CYS A 186 22.38 -1.41 -2.09
CA CYS A 186 22.15 -0.26 -2.97
C CYS A 186 22.93 0.91 -2.38
N GLU A 187 23.52 1.75 -3.21
CA GLU A 187 24.27 2.93 -2.76
C GLU A 187 23.37 3.82 -1.86
N GLY A 188 23.87 4.18 -0.68
CA GLY A 188 23.13 4.99 0.30
C GLY A 188 22.09 4.23 1.14
N LYS A 189 22.09 2.89 1.12
CA LYS A 189 21.10 2.04 1.82
C LYS A 189 21.63 1.42 3.11
N ASP A 190 22.45 2.12 3.85
CA ASP A 190 23.01 1.65 5.14
C ASP A 190 21.95 1.54 6.24
#